data_419a008d99bb53c75465c2eed238fd59
#
_entry.id   419a008d99bb53c75465c2eed238fd59
#
_cell.length_a   1.000
_cell.length_b   1.000
_cell.length_c   1.000
_cell.angle_alpha   90.00
_cell.angle_beta   90.00
_cell.angle_gamma   90.00
#
_symmetry.space_group_name_H-M   'P 1'
#
loop_
_entity.id
_entity.type
_entity.pdbx_description
1 polymer ?
#
loop_
_entity_poly.entity_id
_entity_poly.type
_entity_poly.pdbx_seq_one_letter_code
_entity_poly.pdbx_strand_id
1 'polypeptide(L)'
;MKNFKFGLLPRILLAIVLGIALGSFLPESRGLLTFNDFFSQFLGFFIPILIVGLVAPSIAEVGNSAGRMLLLTALLAYGSTVVAGFASYFTGATLFPSMIDASAATQLSAQSSTLTPYFSVQIPPLMDVMTALVLAFIVGLGMAYLKGNVLREASFEFREIVTKTIATVIIPLLPIYIFGIFYNMAASGEVMRVVSLFVKIIVVIFVLHILWLVVLYVVAGLVSGKNPFKMLGTMLPAYFTALGTQSSAATIPVTLAQAVRMGVREEVAGFVVPLCATIHLSGSMLKIVACALALMMMQGMEYNLSIFAGFIMMLGITMVAAPGVPGGAIMAALGVLTSILGFGPADQALMISLYIAMDSFGTACNVTGDGALAMIIDRIKK
;
A
#
# COMPACT_ATOMS: atom_id res chain seq x y z
N MET A 1 26.62 22.56 -4.28
CA MET A 1 25.36 22.59 -3.53
C MET A 1 24.64 21.27 -3.78
N LYS A 2 24.50 20.37 -2.77
CA LYS A 2 23.73 19.15 -2.90
C LYS A 2 22.26 19.56 -3.09
N ASN A 3 21.69 19.30 -4.25
CA ASN A 3 20.26 19.45 -4.49
C ASN A 3 19.51 18.53 -3.50
N PHE A 4 18.97 19.11 -2.47
CA PHE A 4 18.08 18.44 -1.52
C PHE A 4 16.78 18.10 -2.31
N LYS A 5 16.72 16.92 -2.90
CA LYS A 5 15.50 16.45 -3.52
C LYS A 5 14.51 16.14 -2.40
N PHE A 6 13.53 17.00 -2.20
CA PHE A 6 12.40 16.74 -1.32
C PHE A 6 11.72 15.45 -1.77
N GLY A 7 11.75 14.41 -0.94
CA GLY A 7 11.05 13.16 -1.17
C GLY A 7 9.52 13.35 -1.25
N LEU A 8 8.78 12.30 -1.58
CA LEU A 8 7.32 12.37 -1.68
C LEU A 8 6.66 12.71 -0.35
N LEU A 9 7.08 12.07 0.76
CA LEU A 9 6.50 12.29 2.09
C LEU A 9 6.56 13.77 2.54
N PRO A 10 7.69 14.49 2.51
CA PRO A 10 7.71 15.91 2.87
C PRO A 10 6.79 16.79 2.00
N ARG A 11 6.66 16.47 0.71
CA ARG A 11 5.74 17.20 -0.19
C ARG A 11 4.28 17.00 0.18
N ILE A 12 3.90 15.77 0.52
CA ILE A 12 2.53 15.44 0.94
C ILE A 12 2.21 16.08 2.29
N LEU A 13 3.11 15.97 3.28
CA LEU A 13 2.90 16.61 4.58
C LEU A 13 2.79 18.14 4.45
N LEU A 14 3.62 18.76 3.61
CA LEU A 14 3.53 20.18 3.31
C LEU A 14 2.20 20.53 2.65
N ALA A 15 1.74 19.72 1.70
CA ALA A 15 0.45 19.90 1.01
C ALA A 15 -0.73 19.81 2.00
N ILE A 16 -0.72 18.85 2.92
CA ILE A 16 -1.73 18.72 3.98
C ILE A 16 -1.73 19.94 4.88
N VAL A 17 -0.56 20.33 5.43
CA VAL A 17 -0.44 21.47 6.35
C VAL A 17 -0.87 22.78 5.69
N LEU A 18 -0.40 23.04 4.46
CA LEU A 18 -0.80 24.24 3.70
C LEU A 18 -2.27 24.21 3.31
N GLY A 19 -2.82 23.04 2.93
CA GLY A 19 -4.24 22.88 2.63
C GLY A 19 -5.10 23.23 3.84
N ILE A 20 -4.78 22.66 4.99
CA ILE A 20 -5.48 22.96 6.25
C ILE A 20 -5.35 24.45 6.61
N ALA A 21 -4.12 24.97 6.61
CA ALA A 21 -3.88 26.35 7.01
C ALA A 21 -4.64 27.34 6.12
N LEU A 22 -4.55 27.20 4.80
CA LEU A 22 -5.20 28.14 3.88
C LEU A 22 -6.71 27.94 3.84
N GLY A 23 -7.20 26.70 3.82
CA GLY A 23 -8.63 26.39 3.81
C GLY A 23 -9.37 26.86 5.08
N SER A 24 -8.68 26.91 6.23
CA SER A 24 -9.29 27.41 7.47
C SER A 24 -9.58 28.92 7.47
N PHE A 25 -8.95 29.68 6.56
CA PHE A 25 -9.13 31.14 6.47
C PHE A 25 -9.79 31.59 5.18
N LEU A 26 -9.85 30.73 4.18
CA LEU A 26 -10.36 31.05 2.84
C LEU A 26 -11.58 30.17 2.50
N PRO A 27 -12.51 30.66 1.69
CA PRO A 27 -13.66 29.85 1.26
C PRO A 27 -13.23 28.70 0.36
N GLU A 28 -14.13 27.71 0.20
CA GLU A 28 -13.91 26.59 -0.72
C GLU A 28 -13.52 27.07 -2.13
N SER A 29 -12.59 26.36 -2.76
CA SER A 29 -12.05 26.73 -4.07
C SER A 29 -12.62 25.86 -5.18
N ARG A 30 -13.43 26.45 -6.07
CA ARG A 30 -13.90 25.76 -7.28
C ARG A 30 -12.77 25.32 -8.21
N GLY A 31 -11.68 26.08 -8.29
CA GLY A 31 -10.53 25.73 -9.10
C GLY A 31 -9.85 24.43 -8.60
N LEU A 32 -9.69 24.31 -7.29
CA LEU A 32 -9.15 23.08 -6.69
C LEU A 32 -10.11 21.91 -6.84
N LEU A 33 -11.42 22.13 -6.68
CA LEU A 33 -12.44 21.11 -6.95
C LEU A 33 -12.37 20.61 -8.40
N THR A 34 -12.23 21.52 -9.37
CA THR A 34 -12.11 21.16 -10.79
C THR A 34 -10.86 20.35 -11.08
N PHE A 35 -9.71 20.73 -10.51
CA PHE A 35 -8.47 19.96 -10.65
C PHE A 35 -8.61 18.57 -10.00
N ASN A 36 -9.20 18.50 -8.82
CA ASN A 36 -9.38 17.24 -8.09
C ASN A 36 -10.34 16.31 -8.83
N ASP A 37 -11.43 16.82 -9.39
CA ASP A 37 -12.34 16.03 -10.22
C ASP A 37 -11.62 15.47 -11.46
N PHE A 38 -10.91 16.32 -12.20
CA PHE A 38 -10.15 15.88 -13.38
C PHE A 38 -9.08 14.82 -13.04
N PHE A 39 -8.32 15.04 -11.95
CA PHE A 39 -7.30 14.10 -11.53
C PHE A 39 -7.90 12.76 -11.05
N SER A 40 -9.04 12.79 -10.37
CA SER A 40 -9.78 11.59 -9.97
C SER A 40 -10.29 10.79 -11.16
N GLN A 41 -10.83 11.47 -12.18
CA GLN A 41 -11.24 10.82 -13.43
C GLN A 41 -10.06 10.16 -14.15
N PHE A 42 -8.92 10.85 -14.19
CA PHE A 42 -7.68 10.28 -14.74
C PHE A 42 -7.20 9.07 -13.94
N LEU A 43 -7.22 9.12 -12.60
CA LEU A 43 -6.88 7.97 -11.76
C LEU A 43 -7.83 6.80 -12.02
N GLY A 44 -9.14 7.04 -12.07
CA GLY A 44 -10.15 6.02 -12.36
C GLY A 44 -9.89 5.30 -13.70
N PHE A 45 -9.55 6.07 -14.74
CA PHE A 45 -9.15 5.52 -16.04
C PHE A 45 -7.86 4.70 -15.96
N PHE A 46 -6.88 5.16 -15.19
CA PHE A 46 -5.55 4.56 -15.15
C PHE A 46 -5.49 3.29 -14.29
N ILE A 47 -6.36 3.13 -13.29
CA ILE A 47 -6.36 1.99 -12.36
C ILE A 47 -6.42 0.63 -13.07
N PRO A 48 -7.34 0.34 -14.00
CA PRO A 48 -7.35 -0.93 -14.72
C PRO A 48 -6.10 -1.19 -15.54
N ILE A 49 -5.55 -0.14 -16.16
CA ILE A 49 -4.29 -0.18 -16.92
C ILE A 49 -3.13 -0.55 -15.99
N LEU A 50 -3.07 0.07 -14.81
CA LEU A 50 -2.09 -0.21 -13.79
C LEU A 50 -2.17 -1.68 -13.34
N ILE A 51 -3.38 -2.19 -13.09
CA ILE A 51 -3.59 -3.58 -12.67
C ILE A 51 -3.06 -4.55 -13.73
N VAL A 52 -3.46 -4.42 -14.98
CA VAL A 52 -3.00 -5.31 -16.06
C VAL A 52 -1.47 -5.19 -16.23
N GLY A 53 -0.95 -3.95 -16.27
CA GLY A 53 0.46 -3.68 -16.51
C GLY A 53 1.41 -4.09 -15.39
N LEU A 54 0.93 -4.25 -14.17
CA LEU A 54 1.75 -4.69 -13.05
C LEU A 54 1.50 -6.16 -12.67
N VAL A 55 0.23 -6.59 -12.62
CA VAL A 55 -0.14 -7.94 -12.13
C VAL A 55 0.22 -9.01 -13.15
N ALA A 56 -0.09 -8.83 -14.43
CA ALA A 56 0.17 -9.86 -15.44
C ALA A 56 1.66 -10.20 -15.59
N PRO A 57 2.60 -9.24 -15.73
CA PRO A 57 4.02 -9.58 -15.78
C PRO A 57 4.54 -10.16 -14.46
N SER A 58 4.03 -9.74 -13.30
CA SER A 58 4.44 -10.30 -12.01
C SER A 58 4.05 -11.77 -11.89
N ILE A 59 2.85 -12.15 -12.32
CA ILE A 59 2.41 -13.55 -12.37
C ILE A 59 3.28 -14.36 -13.34
N ALA A 60 3.62 -13.79 -14.51
CA ALA A 60 4.48 -14.44 -15.49
C ALA A 60 5.90 -14.68 -14.96
N GLU A 61 6.45 -13.74 -14.18
CA GLU A 61 7.75 -13.90 -13.52
C GLU A 61 7.72 -15.04 -12.49
N VAL A 62 6.72 -15.06 -11.62
CA VAL A 62 6.54 -16.11 -10.61
C VAL A 62 6.36 -17.48 -11.24
N GLY A 63 5.54 -17.61 -12.28
CA GLY A 63 5.25 -18.89 -12.93
C GLY A 63 6.44 -19.51 -13.69
N ASN A 64 7.33 -18.71 -14.23
CA ASN A 64 8.42 -19.20 -15.09
C ASN A 64 9.70 -19.58 -14.31
N SER A 65 9.87 -19.07 -13.10
CA SER A 65 11.02 -19.41 -12.23
C SER A 65 10.73 -20.64 -11.34
N ALA A 66 9.86 -21.53 -11.77
CA ALA A 66 9.16 -22.57 -11.02
C ALA A 66 10.05 -23.59 -10.29
N GLY A 67 10.93 -23.11 -9.43
CA GLY A 67 11.56 -23.93 -8.40
C GLY A 67 10.70 -23.96 -7.13
N ARG A 68 10.77 -25.08 -6.40
CA ARG A 68 10.11 -25.26 -5.09
C ARG A 68 10.35 -24.08 -4.13
N MET A 69 11.51 -23.42 -4.22
CA MET A 69 11.87 -22.27 -3.37
C MET A 69 11.04 -21.03 -3.72
N LEU A 70 10.78 -20.77 -5.01
CA LEU A 70 9.93 -19.66 -5.44
C LEU A 70 8.50 -19.83 -4.95
N LEU A 71 7.91 -21.00 -5.19
CA LEU A 71 6.54 -21.28 -4.76
C LEU A 71 6.41 -21.15 -3.24
N LEU A 72 7.35 -21.71 -2.48
CA LEU A 72 7.36 -21.62 -1.02
C LEU A 72 7.47 -20.16 -0.55
N THR A 73 8.37 -19.38 -1.16
CA THR A 73 8.53 -17.95 -0.84
C THR A 73 7.27 -17.16 -1.14
N ALA A 74 6.67 -17.36 -2.30
CA ALA A 74 5.45 -16.67 -2.70
C ALA A 74 4.25 -17.02 -1.78
N LEU A 75 4.07 -18.29 -1.45
CA LEU A 75 3.03 -18.73 -0.54
C LEU A 75 3.21 -18.18 0.89
N LEU A 76 4.44 -18.19 1.41
CA LEU A 76 4.72 -17.63 2.73
C LEU A 76 4.58 -16.10 2.75
N ALA A 77 5.04 -15.40 1.71
CA ALA A 77 4.89 -13.96 1.58
C ALA A 77 3.41 -13.55 1.49
N TYR A 78 2.64 -14.23 0.65
CA TYR A 78 1.19 -14.00 0.53
C TYR A 78 0.48 -14.34 1.84
N GLY A 79 0.73 -15.51 2.41
CA GLY A 79 0.11 -15.94 3.68
C GLY A 79 0.41 -14.98 4.83
N SER A 80 1.68 -14.57 4.98
CA SER A 80 2.08 -13.55 5.97
C SER A 80 1.35 -12.23 5.75
N THR A 81 1.26 -11.76 4.51
CA THR A 81 0.57 -10.51 4.16
C THR A 81 -0.92 -10.59 4.46
N VAL A 82 -1.59 -11.69 4.14
CA VAL A 82 -3.01 -11.91 4.43
C VAL A 82 -3.27 -12.00 5.94
N VAL A 83 -2.46 -12.75 6.67
CA VAL A 83 -2.60 -12.86 8.14
C VAL A 83 -2.39 -11.49 8.81
N ALA A 84 -1.46 -10.68 8.31
CA ALA A 84 -1.30 -9.29 8.75
C ALA A 84 -2.58 -8.46 8.51
N GLY A 85 -3.24 -8.64 7.37
CA GLY A 85 -4.52 -7.99 7.07
C GLY A 85 -5.61 -8.36 8.06
N PHE A 86 -5.77 -9.65 8.36
CA PHE A 86 -6.73 -10.09 9.38
C PHE A 86 -6.36 -9.58 10.79
N ALA A 87 -5.09 -9.59 11.16
CA ALA A 87 -4.63 -9.01 12.43
C ALA A 87 -4.99 -7.53 12.53
N SER A 88 -4.82 -6.77 11.43
CA SER A 88 -5.22 -5.38 11.36
C SER A 88 -6.74 -5.19 11.49
N TYR A 89 -7.53 -6.00 10.79
CA TYR A 89 -8.98 -5.95 10.87
C TYR A 89 -9.48 -6.22 12.30
N PHE A 90 -9.04 -7.30 12.94
CA PHE A 90 -9.49 -7.63 14.29
C PHE A 90 -9.03 -6.58 15.31
N THR A 91 -7.81 -6.05 15.19
CA THR A 91 -7.34 -4.95 16.03
C THR A 91 -8.21 -3.70 15.86
N GLY A 92 -8.48 -3.32 14.61
CA GLY A 92 -9.32 -2.17 14.31
C GLY A 92 -10.77 -2.36 14.76
N ALA A 93 -11.37 -3.53 14.48
CA ALA A 93 -12.75 -3.84 14.86
C ALA A 93 -12.96 -3.82 16.39
N THR A 94 -11.92 -4.11 17.17
CA THR A 94 -11.99 -4.06 18.66
C THR A 94 -11.69 -2.68 19.23
N LEU A 95 -10.71 -1.95 18.68
CA LEU A 95 -10.22 -0.69 19.26
C LEU A 95 -10.91 0.55 18.69
N PHE A 96 -11.21 0.59 17.38
CA PHE A 96 -11.71 1.79 16.72
C PHE A 96 -13.10 2.23 17.16
N PRO A 97 -14.07 1.33 17.52
CA PRO A 97 -15.36 1.77 18.03
C PRO A 97 -15.28 2.63 19.30
N SER A 98 -14.24 2.47 20.12
CA SER A 98 -14.00 3.32 21.30
C SER A 98 -13.32 4.66 20.98
N MET A 99 -12.77 4.81 19.75
CA MET A 99 -12.03 5.98 19.30
C MET A 99 -12.81 6.84 18.33
N ILE A 100 -13.78 6.23 17.62
CA ILE A 100 -14.61 6.86 16.59
C ILE A 100 -16.00 7.09 17.17
N ASP A 101 -16.40 8.35 17.27
CA ASP A 101 -17.72 8.71 17.73
C ASP A 101 -18.75 8.45 16.62
N ALA A 102 -19.67 7.49 16.83
CA ALA A 102 -20.67 7.10 15.84
C ALA A 102 -21.65 8.24 15.49
N SER A 103 -21.86 9.20 16.41
CA SER A 103 -22.66 10.42 16.14
C SER A 103 -21.99 11.33 15.09
N ALA A 104 -20.70 11.14 14.90
CA ALA A 104 -19.86 11.81 13.95
C ALA A 104 -20.11 11.40 12.49
N ALA A 105 -20.48 10.14 12.26
CA ALA A 105 -20.72 9.58 10.93
C ALA A 105 -21.93 10.24 10.24
N THR A 106 -22.99 10.49 11.00
CA THR A 106 -24.24 11.06 10.47
C THR A 106 -24.09 12.51 10.01
N GLN A 107 -23.08 13.24 10.51
CA GLN A 107 -22.88 14.66 10.16
C GLN A 107 -21.98 14.84 8.92
N LEU A 108 -21.08 13.90 8.63
CA LEU A 108 -20.25 13.92 7.40
C LEU A 108 -21.07 13.71 6.14
N SER A 109 -22.11 12.88 6.20
CA SER A 109 -23.04 12.66 5.07
C SER A 109 -24.02 13.81 4.84
N ALA A 110 -24.21 14.71 5.82
CA ALA A 110 -25.18 15.79 5.75
C ALA A 110 -24.61 17.14 5.23
N GLN A 111 -23.28 17.29 5.20
CA GLN A 111 -22.60 18.52 4.76
C GLN A 111 -21.80 18.31 3.49
N SER A 112 -22.42 17.72 2.47
CA SER A 112 -21.80 17.73 1.14
C SER A 112 -21.65 19.18 0.67
N SER A 113 -20.43 19.59 0.30
CA SER A 113 -20.15 20.88 -0.35
C SER A 113 -21.20 21.18 -1.44
N THR A 114 -21.81 22.34 -1.39
CA THR A 114 -22.74 22.79 -2.44
C THR A 114 -22.03 23.28 -3.70
N LEU A 115 -20.70 23.37 -3.64
CA LEU A 115 -19.86 23.81 -4.75
C LEU A 115 -19.66 22.69 -5.77
N THR A 116 -19.90 23.02 -7.03
CA THR A 116 -19.60 22.14 -8.17
C THR A 116 -18.34 22.61 -8.91
N PRO A 117 -17.55 21.72 -9.51
CA PRO A 117 -16.42 22.11 -10.36
C PRO A 117 -16.87 23.03 -11.49
N TYR A 118 -15.96 23.81 -12.09
CA TYR A 118 -16.28 24.65 -13.26
C TYR A 118 -16.68 23.81 -14.47
N PHE A 119 -16.05 22.68 -14.64
CA PHE A 119 -16.35 21.67 -15.65
C PHE A 119 -15.89 20.29 -15.14
N SER A 120 -16.50 19.24 -15.65
CA SER A 120 -16.08 17.87 -15.42
C SER A 120 -15.80 17.19 -16.75
N VAL A 121 -14.65 16.51 -16.84
CA VAL A 121 -14.26 15.73 -18.01
C VAL A 121 -14.48 14.25 -17.66
N GLN A 122 -15.44 13.62 -18.34
CA GLN A 122 -15.71 12.20 -18.14
C GLN A 122 -14.64 11.37 -18.85
N ILE A 123 -13.82 10.68 -18.08
CA ILE A 123 -12.80 9.75 -18.60
C ILE A 123 -13.19 8.34 -18.08
N PRO A 124 -14.05 7.61 -18.82
CA PRO A 124 -14.48 6.31 -18.36
C PRO A 124 -13.29 5.31 -18.31
N PRO A 125 -13.23 4.43 -17.30
CA PRO A 125 -12.21 3.40 -17.25
C PRO A 125 -12.33 2.45 -18.45
N LEU A 126 -11.20 1.94 -18.92
CA LEU A 126 -11.17 0.99 -20.06
C LEU A 126 -11.96 -0.30 -19.76
N MET A 127 -11.93 -0.73 -18.52
CA MET A 127 -12.68 -1.87 -17.97
C MET A 127 -12.84 -1.69 -16.46
N ASP A 128 -13.73 -2.43 -15.84
CA ASP A 128 -13.83 -2.44 -14.38
C ASP A 128 -12.63 -3.18 -13.76
N VAL A 129 -12.40 -2.92 -12.46
CA VAL A 129 -11.24 -3.43 -11.70
C VAL A 129 -11.20 -4.95 -11.65
N MET A 130 -12.36 -5.61 -11.46
CA MET A 130 -12.41 -7.06 -11.37
C MET A 130 -12.11 -7.70 -12.73
N THR A 131 -12.60 -7.11 -13.82
CA THR A 131 -12.26 -7.52 -15.19
C THR A 131 -10.78 -7.39 -15.47
N ALA A 132 -10.16 -6.28 -15.03
CA ALA A 132 -8.71 -6.07 -15.17
C ALA A 132 -7.89 -7.11 -14.39
N LEU A 133 -8.32 -7.46 -13.17
CA LEU A 133 -7.68 -8.50 -12.36
C LEU A 133 -7.79 -9.87 -13.04
N VAL A 134 -8.98 -10.27 -13.46
CA VAL A 134 -9.20 -11.56 -14.15
C VAL A 134 -8.38 -11.63 -15.43
N LEU A 135 -8.37 -10.56 -16.22
CA LEU A 135 -7.55 -10.45 -17.43
C LEU A 135 -6.06 -10.59 -17.12
N ALA A 136 -5.58 -9.89 -16.09
CA ALA A 136 -4.19 -9.96 -15.66
C ALA A 136 -3.78 -11.40 -15.24
N PHE A 137 -4.67 -12.11 -14.56
CA PHE A 137 -4.45 -13.52 -14.21
C PHE A 137 -4.39 -14.43 -15.43
N ILE A 138 -5.36 -14.31 -16.34
CA ILE A 138 -5.40 -15.14 -17.55
C ILE A 138 -4.13 -14.90 -18.38
N VAL A 139 -3.80 -13.64 -18.64
CA VAL A 139 -2.63 -13.27 -19.44
C VAL A 139 -1.33 -13.66 -18.74
N GLY A 140 -1.23 -13.38 -17.43
CA GLY A 140 -0.04 -13.69 -16.63
C GLY A 140 0.24 -15.20 -16.56
N LEU A 141 -0.78 -16.02 -16.29
CA LEU A 141 -0.65 -17.48 -16.31
C LEU A 141 -0.36 -17.98 -17.74
N GLY A 142 -1.03 -17.45 -18.76
CA GLY A 142 -0.74 -17.77 -20.14
C GLY A 142 0.74 -17.55 -20.49
N MET A 143 1.30 -16.38 -20.16
CA MET A 143 2.72 -16.07 -20.36
C MET A 143 3.66 -16.98 -19.55
N ALA A 144 3.25 -17.44 -18.37
CA ALA A 144 4.04 -18.35 -17.54
C ALA A 144 4.18 -19.75 -18.18
N TYR A 145 3.15 -20.23 -18.90
CA TYR A 145 3.11 -21.58 -19.47
C TYR A 145 3.46 -21.66 -20.95
N LEU A 146 3.28 -20.56 -21.71
CA LEU A 146 3.62 -20.55 -23.15
C LEU A 146 5.15 -20.48 -23.36
N LYS A 147 5.62 -21.19 -24.40
CA LYS A 147 7.04 -21.21 -24.77
C LYS A 147 7.50 -19.94 -25.48
N GLY A 148 6.58 -19.14 -26.01
CA GLY A 148 6.89 -17.88 -26.72
C GLY A 148 7.18 -16.74 -25.74
N ASN A 149 8.16 -15.90 -26.06
CA ASN A 149 8.59 -14.78 -25.22
C ASN A 149 8.02 -13.42 -25.64
N VAL A 150 7.50 -13.27 -26.85
CA VAL A 150 7.09 -11.97 -27.41
C VAL A 150 6.06 -11.25 -26.54
N LEU A 151 4.99 -11.93 -26.11
CA LEU A 151 3.97 -11.34 -25.25
C LEU A 151 4.55 -11.01 -23.87
N ARG A 152 5.45 -11.84 -23.37
CA ARG A 152 6.10 -11.64 -22.08
C ARG A 152 7.01 -10.41 -22.09
N GLU A 153 7.84 -10.26 -23.13
CA GLU A 153 8.71 -9.10 -23.31
C GLU A 153 7.87 -7.82 -23.47
N ALA A 154 6.83 -7.85 -24.30
CA ALA A 154 5.88 -6.73 -24.44
C ALA A 154 5.21 -6.36 -23.11
N SER A 155 4.86 -7.35 -22.28
CA SER A 155 4.26 -7.08 -20.96
C SER A 155 5.24 -6.43 -19.98
N PHE A 156 6.53 -6.73 -20.07
CA PHE A 156 7.56 -6.08 -19.26
C PHE A 156 7.81 -4.63 -19.70
N GLU A 157 7.82 -4.37 -21.01
CA GLU A 157 7.87 -2.99 -21.54
C GLU A 157 6.63 -2.21 -21.12
N PHE A 158 5.45 -2.82 -21.16
CA PHE A 158 4.20 -2.21 -20.71
C PHE A 158 4.24 -1.89 -19.19
N ARG A 159 4.78 -2.79 -18.35
CA ARG A 159 5.04 -2.53 -16.93
C ARG A 159 5.94 -1.31 -16.73
N GLU A 160 6.96 -1.17 -17.57
CA GLU A 160 7.86 0.00 -17.49
C GLU A 160 7.13 1.31 -17.86
N ILE A 161 6.29 1.30 -18.89
CA ILE A 161 5.44 2.45 -19.25
C ILE A 161 4.53 2.84 -18.09
N VAL A 162 3.83 1.88 -17.51
CA VAL A 162 2.93 2.11 -16.35
C VAL A 162 3.72 2.68 -15.16
N THR A 163 4.86 2.08 -14.83
CA THR A 163 5.71 2.52 -13.72
C THR A 163 6.26 3.94 -13.97
N LYS A 164 6.69 4.26 -15.20
CA LYS A 164 7.11 5.61 -15.56
C LYS A 164 5.96 6.61 -15.46
N THR A 165 4.76 6.25 -15.90
CA THR A 165 3.58 7.12 -15.79
C THR A 165 3.27 7.44 -14.33
N ILE A 166 3.32 6.44 -13.44
CA ILE A 166 3.18 6.68 -11.99
C ILE A 166 4.24 7.68 -11.50
N ALA A 167 5.50 7.46 -11.85
CA ALA A 167 6.62 8.26 -11.36
C ALA A 167 6.65 9.69 -11.92
N THR A 168 6.24 9.89 -13.18
CA THR A 168 6.38 11.17 -13.88
C THR A 168 5.10 12.00 -13.94
N VAL A 169 3.93 11.39 -13.76
CA VAL A 169 2.63 12.07 -13.84
C VAL A 169 1.92 12.01 -12.48
N ILE A 170 1.64 10.80 -11.97
CA ILE A 170 0.82 10.67 -10.77
C ILE A 170 1.53 11.21 -9.54
N ILE A 171 2.73 10.73 -9.25
CA ILE A 171 3.50 11.15 -8.04
C ILE A 171 3.75 12.67 -7.99
N PRO A 172 4.11 13.37 -9.07
CA PRO A 172 4.27 14.83 -9.04
C PRO A 172 2.97 15.61 -8.82
N LEU A 173 1.82 15.10 -9.28
CA LEU A 173 0.52 15.78 -9.15
C LEU A 173 -0.19 15.46 -7.82
N LEU A 174 0.17 14.36 -7.16
CA LEU A 174 -0.42 13.96 -5.87
C LEU A 174 -0.39 15.05 -4.80
N PRO A 175 0.70 15.81 -4.57
CA PRO A 175 0.70 16.86 -3.58
C PRO A 175 -0.36 17.95 -3.85
N ILE A 176 -0.57 18.31 -5.11
CA ILE A 176 -1.59 19.30 -5.50
C ILE A 176 -3.00 18.74 -5.26
N TYR A 177 -3.21 17.48 -5.62
CA TYR A 177 -4.47 16.78 -5.41
C TYR A 177 -4.83 16.70 -3.92
N ILE A 178 -3.89 16.28 -3.09
CA ILE A 178 -4.05 16.17 -1.63
C ILE A 178 -4.24 17.56 -1.01
N PHE A 179 -3.48 18.56 -1.44
CA PHE A 179 -3.67 19.96 -1.03
C PHE A 179 -5.11 20.41 -1.26
N GLY A 180 -5.66 20.19 -2.48
CA GLY A 180 -7.02 20.60 -2.84
C GLY A 180 -8.09 19.94 -1.96
N ILE A 181 -7.92 18.66 -1.60
CA ILE A 181 -8.84 17.94 -0.73
C ILE A 181 -8.81 18.50 0.69
N PHE A 182 -7.63 18.61 1.30
CA PHE A 182 -7.51 19.13 2.67
C PHE A 182 -7.86 20.61 2.77
N TYR A 183 -7.64 21.39 1.70
CA TYR A 183 -8.08 22.77 1.62
C TYR A 183 -9.60 22.88 1.68
N ASN A 184 -10.31 22.18 0.80
CA ASN A 184 -11.78 22.25 0.77
C ASN A 184 -12.42 21.63 2.02
N MET A 185 -11.82 20.55 2.56
CA MET A 185 -12.23 19.95 3.84
C MET A 185 -12.01 20.90 5.03
N ALA A 186 -10.97 21.74 5.01
CA ALA A 186 -10.73 22.73 6.05
C ALA A 186 -11.70 23.91 5.90
N ALA A 187 -11.98 24.34 4.68
CA ALA A 187 -12.96 25.40 4.40
C ALA A 187 -14.40 25.02 4.79
N SER A 188 -14.74 23.71 4.71
CA SER A 188 -16.03 23.18 5.21
C SER A 188 -16.06 22.96 6.72
N GLY A 189 -14.91 23.08 7.42
CA GLY A 189 -14.81 22.91 8.89
C GLY A 189 -14.62 21.45 9.36
N GLU A 190 -14.51 20.48 8.46
CA GLU A 190 -14.45 19.05 8.80
C GLU A 190 -13.05 18.55 9.16
N VAL A 191 -12.00 19.27 8.75
CA VAL A 191 -10.62 18.80 8.75
C VAL A 191 -10.08 18.41 10.13
N MET A 192 -10.39 19.19 11.18
CA MET A 192 -9.84 18.95 12.53
C MET A 192 -10.32 17.63 13.12
N ARG A 193 -11.55 17.25 12.80
CA ARG A 193 -12.15 16.00 13.22
C ARG A 193 -11.47 14.81 12.55
N VAL A 194 -11.31 14.88 11.24
CA VAL A 194 -10.63 13.86 10.43
C VAL A 194 -9.19 13.69 10.91
N VAL A 195 -8.42 14.77 11.03
CA VAL A 195 -7.01 14.73 11.44
C VAL A 195 -6.84 14.19 12.86
N SER A 196 -7.67 14.62 13.82
CA SER A 196 -7.57 14.15 15.21
C SER A 196 -7.81 12.63 15.35
N LEU A 197 -8.73 12.10 14.56
CA LEU A 197 -9.00 10.68 14.52
C LEU A 197 -7.82 9.91 13.88
N PHE A 198 -7.32 10.38 12.74
CA PHE A 198 -6.23 9.71 12.06
C PHE A 198 -4.94 9.67 12.87
N VAL A 199 -4.64 10.69 13.67
CA VAL A 199 -3.50 10.63 14.60
C VAL A 199 -3.61 9.44 15.57
N LYS A 200 -4.79 9.19 16.13
CA LYS A 200 -5.03 8.04 17.01
C LYS A 200 -4.84 6.71 16.28
N ILE A 201 -5.39 6.60 15.07
CA ILE A 201 -5.28 5.39 14.23
C ILE A 201 -3.82 5.13 13.84
N ILE A 202 -3.06 6.17 13.48
CA ILE A 202 -1.64 6.07 13.17
C ILE A 202 -0.85 5.47 14.33
N VAL A 203 -1.12 5.88 15.57
CA VAL A 203 -0.47 5.31 16.75
C VAL A 203 -0.79 3.82 16.89
N VAL A 204 -2.05 3.42 16.71
CA VAL A 204 -2.44 2.00 16.73
C VAL A 204 -1.70 1.21 15.64
N ILE A 205 -1.61 1.75 14.42
CA ILE A 205 -0.90 1.11 13.31
C ILE A 205 0.60 0.95 13.63
N PHE A 206 1.25 1.94 14.23
CA PHE A 206 2.66 1.83 14.61
C PHE A 206 2.90 0.73 15.64
N VAL A 207 2.06 0.67 16.67
CA VAL A 207 2.11 -0.40 17.67
C VAL A 207 1.91 -1.76 16.98
N LEU A 208 0.93 -1.84 16.08
CA LEU A 208 0.63 -3.06 15.35
C LEU A 208 1.79 -3.51 14.43
N HIS A 209 2.50 -2.58 13.78
CA HIS A 209 3.70 -2.89 13.01
C HIS A 209 4.79 -3.54 13.89
N ILE A 210 5.03 -2.98 15.07
CA ILE A 210 6.03 -3.52 16.01
C ILE A 210 5.61 -4.91 16.49
N LEU A 211 4.36 -5.07 16.90
CA LEU A 211 3.81 -6.35 17.34
C LEU A 211 3.88 -7.40 16.23
N TRP A 212 3.56 -7.01 14.99
CA TRP A 212 3.65 -7.89 13.83
C TRP A 212 5.08 -8.37 13.57
N LEU A 213 6.07 -7.48 13.66
CA LEU A 213 7.48 -7.88 13.57
C LEU A 213 7.86 -8.86 14.67
N VAL A 214 7.43 -8.64 15.90
CA VAL A 214 7.68 -9.58 17.00
C VAL A 214 7.07 -10.95 16.67
N VAL A 215 5.81 -11.00 16.19
CA VAL A 215 5.16 -12.25 15.78
C VAL A 215 5.95 -12.97 14.70
N LEU A 216 6.36 -12.26 13.62
CA LEU A 216 7.14 -12.86 12.54
C LEU A 216 8.47 -13.44 13.03
N TYR A 217 9.16 -12.72 13.92
CA TYR A 217 10.44 -13.20 14.46
C TYR A 217 10.27 -14.31 15.50
N VAL A 218 9.17 -14.32 16.26
CA VAL A 218 8.83 -15.46 17.13
C VAL A 218 8.62 -16.73 16.28
N VAL A 219 7.84 -16.63 15.20
CA VAL A 219 7.63 -17.75 14.27
C VAL A 219 8.97 -18.20 13.64
N ALA A 220 9.78 -17.26 13.17
CA ALA A 220 11.11 -17.58 12.64
C ALA A 220 12.03 -18.21 13.69
N GLY A 221 11.92 -17.77 14.94
CA GLY A 221 12.66 -18.34 16.08
C GLY A 221 12.24 -19.77 16.40
N LEU A 222 10.94 -20.04 16.42
CA LEU A 222 10.40 -21.40 16.65
C LEU A 222 10.85 -22.37 15.55
N VAL A 223 10.81 -21.92 14.28
CA VAL A 223 11.23 -22.74 13.13
C VAL A 223 12.75 -22.95 13.09
N SER A 224 13.54 -21.93 13.47
CA SER A 224 14.99 -21.98 13.34
C SER A 224 15.73 -22.45 14.61
N GLY A 225 15.05 -22.47 15.76
CA GLY A 225 15.68 -22.71 17.08
C GLY A 225 16.55 -21.55 17.57
N LYS A 226 16.42 -20.34 16.98
CA LYS A 226 17.20 -19.16 17.33
C LYS A 226 16.40 -18.18 18.18
N ASN A 227 17.10 -17.31 18.91
CA ASN A 227 16.44 -16.28 19.73
C ASN A 227 15.79 -15.21 18.83
N PRO A 228 14.44 -15.01 18.89
CA PRO A 228 13.72 -14.09 18.03
C PRO A 228 14.15 -12.62 18.21
N PHE A 229 14.39 -12.19 19.43
CA PHE A 229 14.78 -10.80 19.72
C PHE A 229 16.19 -10.49 19.24
N LYS A 230 17.12 -11.47 19.32
CA LYS A 230 18.46 -11.30 18.76
C LYS A 230 18.42 -11.22 17.23
N MET A 231 17.55 -12.02 16.59
CA MET A 231 17.36 -11.95 15.15
C MET A 231 16.76 -10.61 14.72
N LEU A 232 15.68 -10.15 15.39
CA LEU A 232 15.06 -8.85 15.13
C LEU A 232 16.07 -7.71 15.34
N GLY A 233 16.87 -7.76 16.42
CA GLY A 233 17.93 -6.77 16.68
C GLY A 233 18.99 -6.74 15.56
N THR A 234 19.33 -7.89 14.96
CA THR A 234 20.26 -7.95 13.83
C THR A 234 19.70 -7.24 12.59
N MET A 235 18.37 -7.19 12.41
CA MET A 235 17.73 -6.55 11.26
C MET A 235 17.46 -5.05 11.44
N LEU A 236 17.71 -4.47 12.61
CA LEU A 236 17.48 -3.03 12.85
C LEU A 236 18.18 -2.10 11.83
N PRO A 237 19.42 -2.37 11.35
CA PRO A 237 20.02 -1.55 10.30
C PRO A 237 19.18 -1.53 9.01
N ALA A 238 18.56 -2.64 8.63
CA ALA A 238 17.65 -2.68 7.48
C ALA A 238 16.37 -1.89 7.75
N TYR A 239 15.79 -2.02 8.96
CA TYR A 239 14.64 -1.23 9.40
C TYR A 239 14.88 0.28 9.26
N PHE A 240 15.98 0.80 9.84
CA PHE A 240 16.31 2.22 9.78
C PHE A 240 16.67 2.70 8.37
N THR A 241 17.30 1.85 7.56
CA THR A 241 17.57 2.18 6.15
C THR A 241 16.26 2.32 5.37
N ALA A 242 15.31 1.41 5.58
CA ALA A 242 14.00 1.46 4.94
C ALA A 242 13.17 2.66 5.38
N LEU A 243 13.26 3.07 6.65
CA LEU A 243 12.65 4.32 7.14
C LEU A 243 13.12 5.53 6.33
N GLY A 244 14.42 5.59 6.03
CA GLY A 244 15.01 6.70 5.29
C GLY A 244 14.76 6.66 3.79
N THR A 245 14.78 5.47 3.18
CA THR A 245 14.66 5.30 1.72
C THR A 245 13.22 5.23 1.24
N GLN A 246 12.29 4.77 2.08
CA GLN A 246 10.90 4.48 1.72
C GLN A 246 10.77 3.50 0.53
N SER A 247 11.82 2.71 0.29
CA SER A 247 11.89 1.78 -0.84
C SER A 247 12.47 0.45 -0.41
N SER A 248 11.66 -0.61 -0.49
CA SER A 248 12.13 -1.97 -0.24
C SER A 248 13.26 -2.36 -1.20
N ALA A 249 13.14 -2.00 -2.48
CA ALA A 249 14.14 -2.29 -3.50
C ALA A 249 15.50 -1.62 -3.19
N ALA A 250 15.49 -0.34 -2.80
CA ALA A 250 16.72 0.38 -2.43
C ALA A 250 17.39 -0.18 -1.16
N THR A 251 16.63 -0.91 -0.33
CA THR A 251 17.12 -1.47 0.94
C THR A 251 17.64 -2.90 0.78
N ILE A 252 17.43 -3.58 -0.36
CA ILE A 252 17.85 -4.97 -0.61
C ILE A 252 19.28 -5.25 -0.16
N PRO A 253 20.31 -4.45 -0.51
CA PRO A 253 21.69 -4.77 -0.13
C PRO A 253 21.89 -4.85 1.39
N VAL A 254 21.25 -3.96 2.15
CA VAL A 254 21.34 -3.94 3.61
C VAL A 254 20.55 -5.11 4.20
N THR A 255 19.34 -5.36 3.73
CA THR A 255 18.48 -6.46 4.16
C THR A 255 19.17 -7.80 3.97
N LEU A 256 19.77 -8.02 2.80
CA LEU A 256 20.53 -9.22 2.47
C LEU A 256 21.72 -9.41 3.43
N ALA A 257 22.53 -8.37 3.62
CA ALA A 257 23.67 -8.43 4.51
C ALA A 257 23.26 -8.77 5.96
N GLN A 258 22.14 -8.20 6.45
CA GLN A 258 21.64 -8.52 7.79
C GLN A 258 21.03 -9.94 7.88
N ALA A 259 20.34 -10.41 6.84
CA ALA A 259 19.81 -11.78 6.78
C ALA A 259 20.95 -12.81 6.85
N VAL A 260 22.04 -12.58 6.11
CA VAL A 260 23.26 -13.44 6.18
C VAL A 260 23.90 -13.39 7.58
N ARG A 261 24.04 -12.20 8.19
CA ARG A 261 24.52 -12.03 9.58
C ARG A 261 23.65 -12.76 10.60
N MET A 262 22.34 -12.80 10.36
CA MET A 262 21.39 -13.54 11.18
C MET A 262 21.55 -15.06 11.03
N GLY A 263 22.33 -15.50 10.02
CA GLY A 263 22.70 -16.88 9.75
C GLY A 263 21.76 -17.60 8.78
N VAL A 264 21.17 -16.86 7.85
CA VAL A 264 20.57 -17.37 6.61
C VAL A 264 21.68 -17.65 5.62
N ARG A 265 21.65 -18.78 4.92
CA ARG A 265 22.63 -19.09 3.87
C ARG A 265 22.58 -18.03 2.77
N GLU A 266 23.74 -17.61 2.29
CA GLU A 266 23.87 -16.53 1.30
C GLU A 266 23.06 -16.81 0.02
N GLU A 267 23.08 -18.06 -0.46
CA GLU A 267 22.29 -18.50 -1.62
C GLU A 267 20.78 -18.29 -1.39
N VAL A 268 20.26 -18.61 -0.18
CA VAL A 268 18.85 -18.44 0.15
C VAL A 268 18.50 -16.95 0.34
N ALA A 269 19.34 -16.23 1.06
CA ALA A 269 19.16 -14.80 1.26
C ALA A 269 19.18 -14.03 -0.08
N GLY A 270 20.13 -14.36 -0.97
CA GLY A 270 20.27 -13.76 -2.30
C GLY A 270 19.08 -14.00 -3.22
N PHE A 271 18.29 -15.05 -2.98
CA PHE A 271 17.04 -15.29 -3.72
C PHE A 271 15.82 -14.71 -3.00
N VAL A 272 15.66 -15.01 -1.71
CA VAL A 272 14.44 -14.68 -0.96
C VAL A 272 14.30 -13.18 -0.71
N VAL A 273 15.38 -12.50 -0.32
CA VAL A 273 15.31 -11.07 0.02
C VAL A 273 14.91 -10.19 -1.16
N PRO A 274 15.53 -10.30 -2.37
CA PRO A 274 15.10 -9.52 -3.52
C PRO A 274 13.66 -9.83 -3.96
N LEU A 275 13.23 -11.09 -3.88
CA LEU A 275 11.88 -11.50 -4.21
C LEU A 275 10.87 -10.93 -3.20
N CYS A 276 11.09 -11.11 -1.90
CA CYS A 276 10.22 -10.60 -0.84
C CYS A 276 10.10 -9.06 -0.87
N ALA A 277 11.16 -8.34 -1.24
CA ALA A 277 11.13 -6.88 -1.39
C ALA A 277 10.04 -6.38 -2.35
N THR A 278 9.53 -7.24 -3.23
CA THR A 278 8.45 -6.92 -4.17
C THR A 278 7.12 -7.59 -3.82
N ILE A 279 7.13 -8.78 -3.21
CA ILE A 279 5.89 -9.55 -3.00
C ILE A 279 5.42 -9.64 -1.54
N HIS A 280 6.26 -9.28 -0.55
CA HIS A 280 5.93 -9.34 0.88
C HIS A 280 5.67 -7.94 1.43
N LEU A 281 4.41 -7.54 1.49
CA LEU A 281 3.98 -6.20 1.87
C LEU A 281 3.07 -6.21 3.11
N SER A 282 3.43 -6.99 4.13
CA SER A 282 2.64 -7.16 5.37
C SER A 282 2.42 -5.85 6.13
N GLY A 283 3.43 -4.98 6.23
CA GLY A 283 3.29 -3.65 6.84
C GLY A 283 2.39 -2.70 6.03
N SER A 284 2.43 -2.79 4.70
CA SER A 284 1.50 -2.04 3.83
C SER A 284 0.06 -2.55 3.98
N MET A 285 -0.13 -3.86 4.05
CA MET A 285 -1.42 -4.49 4.31
C MET A 285 -2.02 -4.01 5.64
N LEU A 286 -1.22 -4.04 6.73
CA LEU A 286 -1.67 -3.59 8.06
C LEU A 286 -2.25 -2.17 8.01
N LYS A 287 -1.54 -1.22 7.42
CA LYS A 287 -1.99 0.17 7.39
C LYS A 287 -3.16 0.40 6.44
N ILE A 288 -3.21 -0.26 5.27
CA ILE A 288 -4.32 -0.11 4.32
C ILE A 288 -5.61 -0.64 4.95
N VAL A 289 -5.59 -1.83 5.56
CA VAL A 289 -6.77 -2.43 6.19
C VAL A 289 -7.25 -1.59 7.38
N ALA A 290 -6.34 -1.13 8.26
CA ALA A 290 -6.70 -0.29 9.39
C ALA A 290 -7.31 1.05 8.96
N CYS A 291 -6.69 1.74 8.00
CA CYS A 291 -7.19 3.01 7.50
C CYS A 291 -8.54 2.85 6.78
N ALA A 292 -8.71 1.80 5.97
CA ALA A 292 -9.97 1.52 5.30
C ALA A 292 -11.10 1.25 6.29
N LEU A 293 -10.85 0.41 7.30
CA LEU A 293 -11.84 0.11 8.34
C LEU A 293 -12.23 1.38 9.12
N ALA A 294 -11.24 2.18 9.51
CA ALA A 294 -11.50 3.42 10.22
C ALA A 294 -12.32 4.43 9.39
N LEU A 295 -12.01 4.54 8.09
CA LEU A 295 -12.74 5.43 7.19
C LEU A 295 -14.19 4.96 6.99
N MET A 296 -14.41 3.65 6.81
CA MET A 296 -15.77 3.08 6.74
C MET A 296 -16.57 3.33 8.01
N MET A 297 -15.97 3.12 9.19
CA MET A 297 -16.61 3.42 10.47
C MET A 297 -16.95 4.91 10.61
N MET A 298 -16.05 5.79 10.17
CA MET A 298 -16.22 7.24 10.21
C MET A 298 -17.38 7.73 9.35
N GLN A 299 -17.62 7.05 8.23
CA GLN A 299 -18.67 7.38 7.27
C GLN A 299 -19.98 6.63 7.53
N GLY A 300 -20.03 5.77 8.56
CA GLY A 300 -21.19 4.93 8.84
C GLY A 300 -21.48 3.88 7.77
N MET A 301 -20.44 3.52 6.97
CA MET A 301 -20.55 2.45 5.98
C MET A 301 -20.62 1.08 6.67
N GLU A 302 -21.31 0.15 6.03
CA GLU A 302 -21.35 -1.22 6.53
C GLU A 302 -19.97 -1.89 6.44
N TYR A 303 -19.50 -2.43 7.56
CA TYR A 303 -18.28 -3.22 7.62
C TYR A 303 -18.52 -4.50 8.42
N ASN A 304 -18.08 -5.60 7.87
CA ASN A 304 -18.15 -6.89 8.53
C ASN A 304 -16.98 -7.79 8.10
N LEU A 305 -16.82 -8.91 8.79
CA LEU A 305 -15.72 -9.84 8.49
C LEU A 305 -15.79 -10.39 7.05
N SER A 306 -16.98 -10.60 6.50
CA SER A 306 -17.13 -11.16 5.12
C SER A 306 -16.60 -10.19 4.08
N ILE A 307 -16.96 -8.89 4.18
CA ILE A 307 -16.49 -7.83 3.29
C ILE A 307 -14.96 -7.72 3.40
N PHE A 308 -14.44 -7.64 4.64
CA PHE A 308 -13.00 -7.48 4.85
C PHE A 308 -12.20 -8.74 4.51
N ALA A 309 -12.75 -9.95 4.64
CA ALA A 309 -12.08 -11.16 4.18
C ALA A 309 -11.88 -11.12 2.66
N GLY A 310 -12.91 -10.79 1.90
CA GLY A 310 -12.82 -10.62 0.44
C GLY A 310 -11.80 -9.52 0.08
N PHE A 311 -11.87 -8.38 0.75
CA PHE A 311 -10.95 -7.26 0.57
C PHE A 311 -9.50 -7.65 0.86
N ILE A 312 -9.21 -8.27 2.01
CA ILE A 312 -7.85 -8.66 2.43
C ILE A 312 -7.26 -9.69 1.47
N MET A 313 -8.03 -10.71 1.09
CA MET A 313 -7.56 -11.73 0.15
C MET A 313 -7.21 -11.12 -1.21
N MET A 314 -8.07 -10.27 -1.76
CA MET A 314 -7.85 -9.62 -3.05
C MET A 314 -6.72 -8.58 -2.96
N LEU A 315 -6.66 -7.80 -1.87
CA LEU A 315 -5.56 -6.86 -1.62
C LEU A 315 -4.22 -7.60 -1.55
N GLY A 316 -4.15 -8.78 -0.90
CA GLY A 316 -2.96 -9.62 -0.86
C GLY A 316 -2.45 -9.99 -2.25
N ILE A 317 -3.34 -10.28 -3.18
CA ILE A 317 -2.99 -10.55 -4.58
C ILE A 317 -2.43 -9.30 -5.27
N THR A 318 -3.08 -8.16 -5.10
CA THR A 318 -2.60 -6.91 -5.71
C THR A 318 -1.27 -6.44 -5.12
N MET A 319 -1.01 -6.76 -3.84
CA MET A 319 0.26 -6.46 -3.19
C MET A 319 1.45 -7.22 -3.80
N VAL A 320 1.25 -8.47 -4.27
CA VAL A 320 2.30 -9.23 -4.97
C VAL A 320 2.77 -8.50 -6.25
N ALA A 321 1.92 -7.69 -6.84
CA ALA A 321 2.21 -6.96 -8.07
C ALA A 321 2.54 -5.47 -7.84
N ALA A 322 2.53 -5.01 -6.60
CA ALA A 322 2.76 -3.61 -6.29
C ALA A 322 4.21 -3.20 -6.60
N PRO A 323 4.44 -2.05 -7.28
CA PRO A 323 5.79 -1.59 -7.53
C PRO A 323 6.51 -1.22 -6.23
N GLY A 324 7.76 -1.63 -6.08
CA GLY A 324 8.60 -1.37 -4.89
C GLY A 324 9.10 0.08 -4.76
N VAL A 325 8.27 1.06 -5.13
CA VAL A 325 8.55 2.50 -5.06
C VAL A 325 7.66 3.17 -4.01
N PRO A 326 8.04 4.34 -3.48
CA PRO A 326 7.19 5.06 -2.52
C PRO A 326 5.76 5.26 -3.04
N GLY A 327 4.77 4.90 -2.22
CA GLY A 327 3.36 4.98 -2.61
C GLY A 327 2.86 3.88 -3.56
N GLY A 328 3.73 2.98 -4.04
CA GLY A 328 3.36 1.97 -5.04
C GLY A 328 2.25 1.02 -4.58
N ALA A 329 2.29 0.60 -3.32
CA ALA A 329 1.30 -0.33 -2.78
C ALA A 329 -0.10 0.30 -2.67
N ILE A 330 -0.22 1.56 -2.27
CA ILE A 330 -1.54 2.20 -2.22
C ILE A 330 -2.09 2.44 -3.63
N MET A 331 -1.24 2.76 -4.61
CA MET A 331 -1.69 2.88 -5.99
C MET A 331 -2.25 1.55 -6.51
N ALA A 332 -1.58 0.44 -6.23
CA ALA A 332 -2.08 -0.90 -6.58
C ALA A 332 -3.39 -1.26 -5.84
N ALA A 333 -3.58 -0.74 -4.62
CA ALA A 333 -4.77 -1.01 -3.81
C ALA A 333 -6.02 -0.23 -4.25
N LEU A 334 -5.90 0.91 -4.95
CA LEU A 334 -7.03 1.80 -5.27
C LEU A 334 -8.18 1.06 -5.95
N GLY A 335 -7.86 0.18 -6.87
CA GLY A 335 -8.87 -0.61 -7.58
C GLY A 335 -9.68 -1.51 -6.65
N VAL A 336 -9.03 -2.17 -5.70
CA VAL A 336 -9.68 -3.08 -4.74
C VAL A 336 -10.47 -2.28 -3.69
N LEU A 337 -9.96 -1.12 -3.26
CA LEU A 337 -10.68 -0.18 -2.39
C LEU A 337 -12.00 0.27 -3.03
N THR A 338 -11.99 0.60 -4.32
CA THR A 338 -13.20 1.01 -5.05
C THR A 338 -14.15 -0.16 -5.27
N SER A 339 -13.66 -1.29 -5.77
CA SER A 339 -14.53 -2.38 -6.24
C SER A 339 -15.15 -3.18 -5.10
N ILE A 340 -14.47 -3.31 -3.95
CA ILE A 340 -14.96 -4.12 -2.83
C ILE A 340 -15.53 -3.25 -1.71
N LEU A 341 -14.89 -2.13 -1.39
CA LEU A 341 -15.32 -1.27 -0.29
C LEU A 341 -16.16 -0.07 -0.76
N GLY A 342 -16.30 0.15 -2.08
CA GLY A 342 -17.09 1.24 -2.64
C GLY A 342 -16.48 2.63 -2.46
N PHE A 343 -15.18 2.72 -2.22
CA PHE A 343 -14.50 4.00 -1.98
C PHE A 343 -14.53 4.91 -3.20
N GLY A 344 -15.07 6.11 -2.99
CA GLY A 344 -15.09 7.18 -3.97
C GLY A 344 -13.77 7.95 -4.05
N PRO A 345 -13.68 8.97 -4.94
CA PRO A 345 -12.46 9.75 -5.13
C PRO A 345 -11.93 10.43 -3.86
N ALA A 346 -12.83 10.97 -3.01
CA ALA A 346 -12.46 11.60 -1.74
C ALA A 346 -11.83 10.59 -0.77
N ASP A 347 -12.42 9.39 -0.67
CA ASP A 347 -11.90 8.31 0.18
C ASP A 347 -10.55 7.83 -0.29
N GLN A 348 -10.39 7.65 -1.60
CA GLN A 348 -9.11 7.27 -2.21
C GLN A 348 -8.02 8.29 -1.88
N ALA A 349 -8.33 9.58 -1.94
CA ALA A 349 -7.36 10.63 -1.62
C ALA A 349 -6.99 10.64 -0.14
N LEU A 350 -7.93 10.41 0.77
CA LEU A 350 -7.64 10.22 2.18
C LEU A 350 -6.77 8.99 2.41
N MET A 351 -7.09 7.87 1.77
CA MET A 351 -6.31 6.64 1.84
C MET A 351 -4.88 6.84 1.34
N ILE A 352 -4.69 7.53 0.20
CA ILE A 352 -3.37 7.87 -0.34
C ILE A 352 -2.59 8.74 0.65
N SER A 353 -3.23 9.77 1.19
CA SER A 353 -2.59 10.72 2.11
C SER A 353 -2.10 10.02 3.38
N LEU A 354 -2.96 9.21 3.99
CA LEU A 354 -2.66 8.43 5.19
C LEU A 354 -1.58 7.39 4.93
N TYR A 355 -1.71 6.66 3.82
CA TYR A 355 -0.72 5.66 3.44
C TYR A 355 0.66 6.28 3.31
N ILE A 356 0.80 7.39 2.58
CA ILE A 356 2.08 8.05 2.33
C ILE A 356 2.65 8.64 3.62
N ALA A 357 1.81 9.21 4.50
CA ALA A 357 2.25 9.71 5.80
C ALA A 357 2.95 8.63 6.65
N MET A 358 2.55 7.37 6.49
CA MET A 358 3.10 6.22 7.23
C MET A 358 4.00 5.32 6.36
N ASP A 359 4.35 5.72 5.13
CA ASP A 359 4.99 4.83 4.17
C ASP A 359 6.38 4.37 4.63
N SER A 360 7.15 5.23 5.26
CA SER A 360 8.44 4.89 5.87
C SER A 360 8.34 3.71 6.83
N PHE A 361 7.35 3.72 7.72
CA PHE A 361 7.18 2.69 8.76
C PHE A 361 6.65 1.37 8.18
N GLY A 362 5.70 1.45 7.24
CA GLY A 362 5.21 0.28 6.52
C GLY A 362 6.32 -0.41 5.72
N THR A 363 7.15 0.36 5.02
CA THR A 363 8.31 -0.16 4.28
C THR A 363 9.34 -0.77 5.21
N ALA A 364 9.62 -0.15 6.36
CA ALA A 364 10.53 -0.69 7.36
C ALA A 364 10.01 -2.02 7.94
N CYS A 365 8.70 -2.14 8.15
CA CYS A 365 8.05 -3.38 8.58
C CYS A 365 8.17 -4.47 7.51
N ASN A 366 7.90 -4.16 6.22
CA ASN A 366 8.03 -5.10 5.10
C ASN A 366 9.46 -5.67 5.04
N VAL A 367 10.44 -4.78 4.89
CA VAL A 367 11.87 -5.13 4.74
C VAL A 367 12.41 -5.94 5.91
N THR A 368 12.02 -5.58 7.12
CA THR A 368 12.45 -6.32 8.32
C THR A 368 11.78 -7.69 8.37
N GLY A 369 10.51 -7.77 7.99
CA GLY A 369 9.79 -9.04 7.85
C GLY A 369 10.39 -9.98 6.81
N ASP A 370 10.97 -9.45 5.72
CA ASP A 370 11.67 -10.26 4.69
C ASP A 370 12.80 -11.10 5.28
N GLY A 371 13.51 -10.55 6.29
CA GLY A 371 14.54 -11.29 7.02
C GLY A 371 13.98 -12.48 7.80
N ALA A 372 12.80 -12.34 8.40
CA ALA A 372 12.13 -13.44 9.10
C ALA A 372 11.71 -14.54 8.12
N LEU A 373 11.10 -14.17 6.98
CA LEU A 373 10.73 -15.12 5.93
C LEU A 373 11.96 -15.84 5.36
N ALA A 374 13.05 -15.11 5.10
CA ALA A 374 14.31 -15.73 4.63
C ALA A 374 14.83 -16.77 5.60
N MET A 375 14.75 -16.52 6.92
CA MET A 375 15.15 -17.49 7.95
C MET A 375 14.24 -18.73 7.95
N ILE A 376 12.92 -18.54 7.84
CA ILE A 376 11.93 -19.64 7.78
C ILE A 376 12.23 -20.52 6.55
N ILE A 377 12.38 -19.91 5.38
CA ILE A 377 12.63 -20.63 4.12
C ILE A 377 13.97 -21.36 4.16
N ASP A 378 15.02 -20.77 4.73
CA ASP A 378 16.32 -21.40 4.88
C ASP A 378 16.25 -22.70 5.70
N ARG A 379 15.37 -22.74 6.69
CA ARG A 379 15.18 -23.94 7.53
C ARG A 379 14.30 -25.00 6.88
N ILE A 380 13.27 -24.61 6.17
CA ILE A 380 12.38 -25.56 5.46
C ILE A 380 13.13 -26.22 4.28
N LYS A 381 14.10 -25.53 3.67
CA LYS A 381 14.90 -26.05 2.55
C LYS A 381 16.03 -27.00 3.00
N LYS A 382 16.31 -27.10 4.29
CA LYS A 382 17.25 -28.11 4.82
C LYS A 382 16.62 -29.49 4.81
#